data_940dce6317f5364cbd34e34f3853f579
#
_entry.id   940dce6317f5364cbd34e34f3853f579
#
_cell.length_a   1.000
_cell.length_b   1.000
_cell.length_c   1.000
_cell.angle_alpha   90.00
_cell.angle_beta   90.00
_cell.angle_gamma   90.00
#
_symmetry.space_group_name_H-M   'P 1'
#
loop_
_entity.id
_entity.type
_entity.pdbx_description
1 polymer ?
#
loop_
_entity_poly.entity_id
_entity_poly.type
_entity_poly.pdbx_seq_one_letter_code
_entity_poly.pdbx_strand_id
1 'polypeptide(L)'
;MESNLMDFIDKQIRDLGEPYDKDVFHYTKLSNLFRIITEEGIVFHAGRYDSMNDPNDSMYLTYLENQKRFQDGTFELFGDFGIEDINAYLVSFSCNQDNSLMWRLYDADICLHVNPSIIHEHCIKSNCVHTHMGNISYVDKPQDVPNVRELMCRSEKEPKNKEQLEFEACVALSFGKHKDFSAENEWRIACFDDDGDIWSKVMEKGVRYGSLWLYRELRLPKECLTAITIRTYDKEFFANLCDQISILLNEYAYPITKNDIYRTKTAQVR
;
A
#
# COMPACT_ATOMS: atom_id res chain seq x y z
N MET A 1 12.89 25.48 -17.02
CA MET A 1 12.49 24.83 -15.78
C MET A 1 11.33 23.85 -16.00
N GLU A 2 10.29 24.21 -16.76
CA GLU A 2 9.13 23.32 -17.03
C GLU A 2 9.47 22.05 -17.82
N SER A 3 10.42 22.10 -18.79
CA SER A 3 10.82 20.91 -19.54
C SER A 3 11.51 19.83 -18.68
N ASN A 4 12.29 20.23 -17.67
CA ASN A 4 12.95 19.29 -16.76
C ASN A 4 11.98 18.61 -15.80
N LEU A 5 10.88 19.28 -15.44
CA LEU A 5 9.85 18.72 -14.57
C LEU A 5 9.01 17.69 -15.33
N MET A 6 8.65 17.97 -16.59
CA MET A 6 7.90 17.03 -17.44
C MET A 6 8.72 15.79 -17.78
N ASP A 7 10.01 15.93 -18.10
CA ASP A 7 10.91 14.79 -18.32
C ASP A 7 11.09 13.95 -17.05
N PHE A 8 11.06 14.58 -15.88
CA PHE A 8 11.10 13.92 -14.58
C PHE A 8 9.80 13.16 -14.29
N ILE A 9 8.65 13.79 -14.51
CA ILE A 9 7.32 13.19 -14.37
C ILE A 9 7.18 11.98 -15.31
N ASP A 10 7.57 12.11 -16.59
CA ASP A 10 7.57 11.01 -17.57
C ASP A 10 8.50 9.86 -17.17
N LYS A 11 9.61 10.16 -16.52
CA LYS A 11 10.51 9.13 -16.01
C LYS A 11 9.92 8.43 -14.79
N GLN A 12 9.32 9.15 -13.86
CA GLN A 12 8.66 8.59 -12.68
C GLN A 12 7.44 7.73 -13.06
N ILE A 13 6.63 8.16 -14.03
CA ILE A 13 5.52 7.36 -14.57
C ILE A 13 6.04 6.05 -15.19
N ARG A 14 7.23 6.06 -15.83
CA ARG A 14 7.88 4.83 -16.33
C ARG A 14 8.48 3.96 -15.23
N ASP A 15 8.88 4.56 -14.11
CA ASP A 15 9.46 3.87 -12.95
C ASP A 15 8.41 3.35 -11.95
N LEU A 16 7.08 3.45 -12.23
CA LEU A 16 6.01 2.79 -11.49
C LEU A 16 6.17 1.24 -11.45
N GLY A 17 7.25 0.74 -12.06
CA GLY A 17 7.57 -0.68 -12.16
C GLY A 17 6.78 -1.37 -13.28
N GLU A 18 7.23 -2.54 -13.69
CA GLU A 18 6.44 -3.40 -14.56
C GLU A 18 5.10 -3.68 -13.85
N PRO A 19 3.95 -3.52 -14.55
CA PRO A 19 2.65 -3.79 -13.96
C PRO A 19 2.65 -5.25 -13.45
N TYR A 20 2.33 -5.41 -12.17
CA TYR A 20 2.21 -6.75 -11.59
C TYR A 20 1.00 -7.43 -12.25
N ASP A 21 1.24 -8.56 -12.91
CA ASP A 21 0.28 -9.24 -13.80
C ASP A 21 -0.73 -10.15 -13.06
N LYS A 22 -0.61 -10.24 -11.74
CA LYS A 22 -1.46 -11.08 -10.88
C LYS A 22 -2.25 -10.23 -9.90
N ASP A 23 -3.38 -10.75 -9.45
CA ASP A 23 -4.12 -10.13 -8.38
C ASP A 23 -3.30 -10.03 -7.10
N VAL A 24 -3.55 -8.96 -6.36
CA VAL A 24 -3.10 -8.75 -4.98
C VAL A 24 -4.29 -8.83 -4.03
N PHE A 25 -4.04 -9.12 -2.76
CA PHE A 25 -5.04 -9.62 -1.82
C PHE A 25 -5.12 -8.72 -0.59
N HIS A 26 -6.31 -8.12 -0.37
CA HIS A 26 -6.56 -7.28 0.81
C HIS A 26 -7.42 -8.04 1.82
N TYR A 27 -6.81 -8.42 2.95
CA TYR A 27 -7.46 -9.16 4.03
C TYR A 27 -8.11 -8.19 5.02
N THR A 28 -9.41 -8.37 5.28
CA THR A 28 -10.16 -7.47 6.14
C THR A 28 -11.35 -8.15 6.80
N LYS A 29 -11.98 -7.45 7.75
CA LYS A 29 -13.22 -7.93 8.39
C LYS A 29 -14.43 -7.71 7.49
N LEU A 30 -15.40 -8.60 7.58
CA LEU A 30 -16.67 -8.47 6.86
C LEU A 30 -17.36 -7.12 7.16
N SER A 31 -17.24 -6.62 8.39
CA SER A 31 -17.81 -5.32 8.79
C SER A 31 -17.23 -4.13 8.01
N ASN A 32 -16.07 -4.28 7.39
CA ASN A 32 -15.46 -3.22 6.57
C ASN A 32 -15.92 -3.25 5.11
N LEU A 33 -16.60 -4.32 4.67
CA LEU A 33 -16.99 -4.50 3.28
C LEU A 33 -17.81 -3.31 2.75
N PHE A 34 -18.79 -2.85 3.52
CA PHE A 34 -19.66 -1.71 3.13
C PHE A 34 -18.96 -0.35 3.12
N ARG A 35 -17.75 -0.26 3.68
CA ARG A 35 -16.92 0.95 3.61
C ARG A 35 -15.96 0.90 2.43
N ILE A 36 -15.58 -0.31 2.02
CA ILE A 36 -14.65 -0.53 0.93
C ILE A 36 -15.40 -0.58 -0.40
N ILE A 37 -16.53 -1.28 -0.47
CA ILE A 37 -17.34 -1.41 -1.69
C ILE A 37 -18.41 -0.32 -1.65
N THR A 38 -18.28 0.67 -2.52
CA THR A 38 -19.19 1.82 -2.63
C THR A 38 -19.82 1.92 -4.01
N GLU A 39 -20.81 2.80 -4.16
CA GLU A 39 -21.43 3.05 -5.45
C GLU A 39 -20.47 3.65 -6.48
N GLU A 40 -19.47 4.44 -6.02
CA GLU A 40 -18.48 5.09 -6.88
C GLU A 40 -17.29 4.18 -7.22
N GLY A 41 -17.02 3.14 -6.43
CA GLY A 41 -15.87 2.25 -6.62
C GLY A 41 -15.37 1.64 -5.32
N ILE A 42 -14.12 1.22 -5.33
CA ILE A 42 -13.46 0.66 -4.15
C ILE A 42 -12.74 1.78 -3.39
N VAL A 43 -12.91 1.82 -2.08
CA VAL A 43 -12.25 2.80 -1.21
C VAL A 43 -11.37 2.07 -0.20
N PHE A 44 -10.06 2.30 -0.27
CA PHE A 44 -9.12 1.84 0.75
C PHE A 44 -8.67 3.00 1.63
N HIS A 45 -8.52 2.75 2.91
CA HIS A 45 -7.94 3.70 3.84
C HIS A 45 -6.42 3.51 3.89
N ALA A 46 -5.69 4.42 3.30
CA ALA A 46 -4.24 4.48 3.35
C ALA A 46 -3.81 5.11 4.68
N GLY A 47 -3.20 4.34 5.55
CA GLY A 47 -2.68 4.84 6.81
C GLY A 47 -1.46 5.73 6.59
N ARG A 48 -1.35 6.85 7.34
CA ARG A 48 -0.11 7.62 7.39
C ARG A 48 0.98 6.75 8.01
N TYR A 49 2.20 6.82 7.48
CA TYR A 49 3.31 5.93 7.83
C TYR A 49 3.61 5.86 9.35
N ASP A 50 3.46 6.98 10.05
CA ASP A 50 3.71 7.10 11.50
C ASP A 50 2.52 6.64 12.36
N SER A 51 1.39 6.36 11.75
CA SER A 51 0.18 5.84 12.39
C SER A 51 -0.13 4.39 12.03
N MET A 52 0.82 3.69 11.40
CA MET A 52 0.67 2.26 11.06
C MET A 52 0.67 1.39 12.32
N ASN A 53 0.00 0.23 12.24
CA ASN A 53 -0.15 -0.69 13.37
C ASN A 53 1.15 -1.34 13.82
N ASP A 54 2.08 -1.51 12.89
CA ASP A 54 3.39 -2.09 13.15
C ASP A 54 4.42 -0.96 13.24
N PRO A 55 4.97 -0.69 14.44
CA PRO A 55 6.05 0.28 14.59
C PRO A 55 7.27 -0.04 13.71
N ASN A 56 7.43 -1.32 13.32
CA ASN A 56 8.52 -1.72 12.44
C ASN A 56 8.26 -1.35 10.97
N ASP A 57 7.01 -1.23 10.54
CA ASP A 57 6.68 -0.71 9.20
C ASP A 57 7.13 0.75 9.05
N SER A 58 6.94 1.57 10.09
CA SER A 58 7.41 2.94 10.12
C SER A 58 8.93 3.05 10.33
N MET A 59 9.57 2.01 10.88
CA MET A 59 10.98 2.05 11.26
C MET A 59 11.92 2.28 10.05
N TYR A 60 11.54 1.82 8.85
CA TYR A 60 12.32 2.05 7.65
C TYR A 60 12.24 3.50 7.18
N LEU A 61 11.10 4.13 7.27
CA LEU A 61 10.94 5.56 6.98
C LEU A 61 11.51 6.42 8.11
N THR A 62 11.25 6.07 9.37
CA THR A 62 11.82 6.76 10.54
C THR A 62 13.31 6.48 10.75
N TYR A 63 13.89 5.51 10.00
CA TYR A 63 15.33 5.28 10.01
C TYR A 63 16.09 6.55 9.63
N LEU A 64 15.58 7.32 8.72
CA LEU A 64 16.17 8.60 8.31
C LEU A 64 16.16 9.64 9.43
N GLU A 65 15.10 9.69 10.25
CA GLU A 65 15.02 10.58 11.44
C GLU A 65 15.95 10.11 12.55
N ASN A 66 16.05 8.79 12.74
CA ASN A 66 16.82 8.21 13.84
C ASN A 66 18.33 8.15 13.56
N GLN A 67 18.79 8.36 12.34
CA GLN A 67 20.22 8.43 11.99
C GLN A 67 20.93 9.55 12.75
N LYS A 68 20.26 10.65 13.09
CA LYS A 68 20.80 11.67 14.00
C LYS A 68 21.13 11.17 15.42
N ARG A 69 20.61 10.00 15.81
CA ARG A 69 20.77 9.41 17.16
C ARG A 69 21.73 8.22 17.22
N PHE A 70 22.07 7.58 16.13
CA PHE A 70 23.01 6.47 16.09
C PHE A 70 24.41 6.95 15.74
N GLN A 71 25.14 7.37 16.78
CA GLN A 71 26.57 7.71 16.73
C GLN A 71 27.41 6.45 16.61
N ASP A 72 27.53 5.87 15.45
CA ASP A 72 28.64 4.97 15.16
C ASP A 72 29.43 5.38 13.89
N GLY A 73 29.62 6.68 13.72
CA GLY A 73 30.72 7.28 12.95
C GLY A 73 30.77 7.02 11.45
N THR A 74 29.80 6.33 10.86
CA THR A 74 29.86 5.97 9.43
C THR A 74 28.74 6.53 8.56
N PHE A 75 27.72 7.18 9.14
CA PHE A 75 26.61 7.75 8.39
C PHE A 75 26.04 9.02 9.05
N GLU A 76 26.76 10.15 8.92
CA GLU A 76 26.20 11.49 9.08
C GLU A 76 25.48 11.91 7.76
N LEU A 77 24.55 11.09 7.27
CA LEU A 77 24.07 11.23 5.90
C LEU A 77 22.81 12.05 5.72
N PHE A 78 22.10 12.37 6.79
CA PHE A 78 20.90 13.20 6.72
C PHE A 78 20.97 14.37 7.71
N GLY A 79 21.80 15.36 7.40
CA GLY A 79 21.65 16.66 7.98
C GLY A 79 20.38 17.31 7.43
N ASP A 80 19.44 17.64 8.29
CA ASP A 80 18.27 18.52 8.03
C ASP A 80 17.19 18.04 7.04
N PHE A 81 17.17 16.79 6.60
CA PHE A 81 15.98 16.25 5.95
C PHE A 81 14.99 15.84 7.04
N GLY A 82 14.05 16.71 7.33
CA GLY A 82 12.92 16.40 8.20
C GLY A 82 11.93 15.53 7.42
N ILE A 83 11.91 14.24 7.67
CA ILE A 83 10.78 13.37 7.25
C ILE A 83 9.45 13.91 7.80
N GLU A 84 9.50 14.77 8.82
CA GLU A 84 8.34 15.52 9.32
C GLU A 84 7.56 16.24 8.21
N ASP A 85 8.21 16.57 7.09
CA ASP A 85 7.60 17.22 5.93
C ASP A 85 7.08 16.22 4.87
N ILE A 86 7.40 14.91 4.99
CA ILE A 86 6.91 13.90 4.05
C ILE A 86 5.65 13.24 4.61
N ASN A 87 4.52 13.53 3.97
CA ASN A 87 3.25 12.87 4.26
C ASN A 87 3.10 11.62 3.38
N ALA A 88 3.62 10.47 3.84
CA ALA A 88 3.47 9.19 3.16
C ALA A 88 2.24 8.44 3.66
N TYR A 89 1.37 8.02 2.75
CA TYR A 89 0.17 7.22 3.00
C TYR A 89 0.30 5.88 2.30
N LEU A 90 0.06 4.79 3.03
CA LEU A 90 0.36 3.43 2.59
C LEU A 90 -0.89 2.55 2.61
N VAL A 91 -1.08 1.77 1.54
CA VAL A 91 -2.03 0.65 1.49
C VAL A 91 -1.27 -0.62 1.16
N SER A 92 -1.41 -1.63 2.01
CA SER A 92 -0.72 -2.91 1.88
C SER A 92 -1.67 -4.01 1.41
N PHE A 93 -1.16 -4.85 0.52
CA PHE A 93 -1.80 -6.05 0.01
C PHE A 93 -0.82 -7.22 0.15
N SER A 94 -1.32 -8.45 0.20
CA SER A 94 -0.46 -9.64 0.07
C SER A 94 -0.44 -10.12 -1.39
N CYS A 95 0.69 -10.63 -1.85
CA CYS A 95 0.76 -11.34 -3.14
C CYS A 95 0.27 -12.79 -3.04
N ASN A 96 -0.05 -13.27 -1.84
CA ASN A 96 -0.46 -14.65 -1.60
C ASN A 96 -1.98 -14.75 -1.40
N GLN A 97 -2.64 -15.41 -2.33
CA GLN A 97 -4.04 -15.81 -2.15
C GLN A 97 -4.17 -16.81 -1.01
N ASP A 98 -5.20 -16.65 -0.18
CA ASP A 98 -5.58 -17.60 0.87
C ASP A 98 -4.45 -17.90 1.88
N ASN A 99 -3.69 -16.86 2.27
CA ASN A 99 -2.58 -16.95 3.21
C ASN A 99 -3.09 -17.10 4.66
N SER A 100 -2.80 -18.24 5.30
CA SER A 100 -3.23 -18.53 6.69
C SER A 100 -2.67 -17.57 7.72
N LEU A 101 -1.49 -16.99 7.48
CA LEU A 101 -0.90 -15.96 8.33
C LEU A 101 -1.74 -14.67 8.26
N MET A 102 -2.07 -14.21 7.05
CA MET A 102 -2.82 -12.97 6.84
C MET A 102 -4.23 -13.06 7.42
N TRP A 103 -4.91 -14.21 7.27
CA TRP A 103 -6.21 -14.45 7.91
C TRP A 103 -6.18 -14.27 9.43
N ARG A 104 -5.09 -14.68 10.09
CA ARG A 104 -4.92 -14.56 11.54
C ARG A 104 -4.44 -13.18 11.96
N LEU A 105 -3.46 -12.64 11.25
CA LEU A 105 -2.83 -11.36 11.58
C LEU A 105 -3.85 -10.21 11.57
N TYR A 106 -4.73 -10.20 10.58
CA TYR A 106 -5.77 -9.18 10.44
C TYR A 106 -7.12 -9.58 11.05
N ASP A 107 -7.21 -10.76 11.69
CA ASP A 107 -8.50 -11.32 12.16
C ASP A 107 -9.58 -11.19 11.08
N ALA A 108 -9.20 -11.55 9.85
CA ALA A 108 -9.97 -11.27 8.66
C ALA A 108 -11.04 -12.35 8.41
N ASP A 109 -12.20 -11.91 7.92
CA ASP A 109 -13.31 -12.76 7.49
C ASP A 109 -13.40 -12.86 5.98
N ILE A 110 -12.91 -11.83 5.28
CA ILE A 110 -12.93 -11.72 3.82
C ILE A 110 -11.56 -11.29 3.29
N CYS A 111 -11.31 -11.65 2.04
CA CYS A 111 -10.16 -11.20 1.27
C CYS A 111 -10.64 -10.71 -0.09
N LEU A 112 -10.33 -9.45 -0.41
CA LEU A 112 -10.64 -8.84 -1.69
C LEU A 112 -9.48 -9.11 -2.65
N HIS A 113 -9.79 -9.58 -3.87
CA HIS A 113 -8.82 -9.76 -4.94
C HIS A 113 -8.84 -8.50 -5.80
N VAL A 114 -7.70 -7.89 -5.97
CA VAL A 114 -7.57 -6.59 -6.64
C VAL A 114 -6.55 -6.70 -7.76
N ASN A 115 -6.89 -6.18 -8.94
CA ASN A 115 -6.00 -6.18 -10.10
C ASN A 115 -5.10 -4.95 -10.11
N PRO A 116 -3.78 -5.09 -9.90
CA PRO A 116 -2.84 -3.97 -9.87
C PRO A 116 -2.67 -3.26 -11.21
N SER A 117 -2.83 -3.98 -12.33
CA SER A 117 -2.70 -3.37 -13.67
C SER A 117 -3.79 -2.32 -13.91
N ILE A 118 -5.03 -2.58 -13.44
CA ILE A 118 -6.14 -1.62 -13.54
C ILE A 118 -5.86 -0.41 -12.63
N ILE A 119 -5.31 -0.64 -11.42
CA ILE A 119 -4.89 0.45 -10.53
C ILE A 119 -3.84 1.32 -11.22
N HIS A 120 -2.82 0.71 -11.80
CA HIS A 120 -1.75 1.41 -12.51
C HIS A 120 -2.29 2.28 -13.66
N GLU A 121 -3.14 1.70 -14.52
CA GLU A 121 -3.78 2.45 -15.59
C GLU A 121 -4.63 3.62 -15.07
N HIS A 122 -5.32 3.41 -13.96
CA HIS A 122 -6.14 4.45 -13.33
C HIS A 122 -5.27 5.59 -12.78
N CYS A 123 -4.14 5.28 -12.13
CA CYS A 123 -3.17 6.27 -11.66
C CYS A 123 -2.61 7.10 -12.83
N ILE A 124 -2.24 6.46 -13.95
CA ILE A 124 -1.76 7.17 -15.14
C ILE A 124 -2.83 8.12 -15.69
N LYS A 125 -4.07 7.64 -15.85
CA LYS A 125 -5.19 8.46 -16.37
C LYS A 125 -5.54 9.63 -15.45
N SER A 126 -5.30 9.48 -14.14
CA SER A 126 -5.57 10.50 -13.12
C SER A 126 -4.36 11.40 -12.82
N ASN A 127 -3.28 11.30 -13.60
CA ASN A 127 -2.07 12.10 -13.44
C ASN A 127 -1.42 11.99 -12.04
N CYS A 128 -1.40 10.80 -11.46
CA CYS A 128 -0.78 10.56 -10.16
C CYS A 128 0.74 10.52 -10.31
N VAL A 129 1.41 11.58 -9.88
CA VAL A 129 2.87 11.73 -10.02
C VAL A 129 3.64 11.31 -8.76
N HIS A 130 2.99 11.31 -7.60
CA HIS A 130 3.59 10.96 -6.31
C HIS A 130 3.03 9.64 -5.74
N THR A 131 2.30 8.89 -6.56
CA THR A 131 1.80 7.55 -6.21
C THR A 131 2.75 6.50 -6.78
N HIS A 132 3.32 5.68 -5.91
CA HIS A 132 4.22 4.59 -6.26
C HIS A 132 3.60 3.26 -5.85
N MET A 133 3.91 2.19 -6.58
CA MET A 133 3.39 0.87 -6.27
C MET A 133 4.39 -0.23 -6.63
N GLY A 134 4.42 -1.29 -5.83
CA GLY A 134 5.35 -2.38 -6.07
C GLY A 134 5.44 -3.40 -4.93
N ASN A 135 6.29 -4.39 -5.14
CA ASN A 135 6.60 -5.40 -4.14
C ASN A 135 7.51 -4.84 -3.04
N ILE A 136 7.32 -5.32 -1.83
CA ILE A 136 8.20 -5.01 -0.71
C ILE A 136 9.53 -5.77 -0.84
N SER A 137 10.62 -5.04 -0.63
CA SER A 137 11.97 -5.60 -0.51
C SER A 137 12.24 -5.96 0.95
N TYR A 138 12.40 -7.26 1.21
CA TYR A 138 12.66 -7.77 2.56
C TYR A 138 14.17 -7.85 2.82
N VAL A 139 14.66 -7.01 3.71
CA VAL A 139 16.09 -6.85 3.99
C VAL A 139 16.39 -6.84 5.49
N ASP A 140 17.64 -7.03 5.88
CA ASP A 140 18.04 -6.96 7.29
C ASP A 140 18.10 -5.52 7.82
N LYS A 141 18.49 -4.59 6.97
CA LYS A 141 18.71 -3.19 7.35
C LYS A 141 18.14 -2.23 6.29
N PRO A 142 17.66 -1.05 6.69
CA PRO A 142 17.11 -0.06 5.75
C PRO A 142 18.04 0.32 4.59
N GLN A 143 19.34 0.46 4.84
CA GLN A 143 20.32 0.78 3.81
C GLN A 143 20.54 -0.33 2.76
N ASP A 144 20.02 -1.54 3.00
CA ASP A 144 20.08 -2.66 2.07
C ASP A 144 18.84 -2.71 1.14
N VAL A 145 17.87 -1.81 1.36
CA VAL A 145 16.77 -1.61 0.40
C VAL A 145 17.38 -1.15 -0.94
N PRO A 146 16.96 -1.74 -2.08
CA PRO A 146 17.50 -1.41 -3.39
C PRO A 146 17.55 0.11 -3.63
N ASN A 147 18.64 0.55 -4.24
CA ASN A 147 18.93 1.94 -4.62
C ASN A 147 19.13 2.93 -3.45
N VAL A 148 18.70 2.65 -2.22
CA VAL A 148 18.80 3.59 -1.09
C VAL A 148 20.25 4.05 -0.90
N ARG A 149 21.19 3.13 -0.77
CA ARG A 149 22.61 3.47 -0.56
C ARG A 149 23.20 4.30 -1.70
N GLU A 150 22.85 4.00 -2.95
CA GLU A 150 23.32 4.76 -4.11
C GLU A 150 22.74 6.17 -4.11
N LEU A 151 21.43 6.31 -3.95
CA LEU A 151 20.72 7.59 -3.88
C LEU A 151 21.31 8.49 -2.80
N MET A 152 21.58 7.92 -1.65
CA MET A 152 22.20 8.56 -0.51
C MET A 152 23.61 9.09 -0.83
N CYS A 153 24.47 8.22 -1.36
CA CYS A 153 25.83 8.62 -1.77
C CYS A 153 25.83 9.71 -2.86
N ARG A 154 24.81 9.70 -3.72
CA ARG A 154 24.65 10.72 -4.76
C ARG A 154 24.15 12.04 -4.19
N SER A 155 23.21 12.04 -3.24
CA SER A 155 22.69 13.26 -2.61
C SER A 155 23.80 14.09 -1.96
N GLU A 156 24.83 13.45 -1.39
CA GLU A 156 26.00 14.13 -0.85
C GLU A 156 26.90 14.78 -1.92
N LYS A 157 27.02 14.13 -3.08
CA LYS A 157 27.90 14.56 -4.15
C LYS A 157 27.24 15.56 -5.11
N GLU A 158 25.94 15.58 -5.17
CA GLU A 158 25.12 16.34 -6.10
C GLU A 158 24.21 17.36 -5.37
N PRO A 159 24.76 18.41 -4.73
CA PRO A 159 23.98 19.32 -3.88
C PRO A 159 22.82 20.00 -4.60
N LYS A 160 22.87 20.12 -5.93
CA LYS A 160 21.77 20.70 -6.73
C LYS A 160 20.56 19.76 -6.86
N ASN A 161 20.77 18.47 -6.70
CA ASN A 161 19.76 17.41 -6.82
C ASN A 161 19.47 16.75 -5.46
N LYS A 162 19.99 17.31 -4.37
CA LYS A 162 19.96 16.69 -3.05
C LYS A 162 18.54 16.36 -2.61
N GLU A 163 17.63 17.31 -2.59
CA GLU A 163 16.24 17.14 -2.17
C GLU A 163 15.52 16.06 -2.98
N GLN A 164 15.72 16.05 -4.30
CA GLN A 164 15.14 15.04 -5.17
C GLN A 164 15.68 13.63 -4.86
N LEU A 165 17.00 13.47 -4.71
CA LEU A 165 17.62 12.18 -4.42
C LEU A 165 17.22 11.66 -3.03
N GLU A 166 17.05 12.53 -2.06
CA GLU A 166 16.56 12.18 -0.74
C GLU A 166 15.09 11.76 -0.78
N PHE A 167 14.25 12.44 -1.56
CA PHE A 167 12.87 12.03 -1.80
C PHE A 167 12.81 10.65 -2.47
N GLU A 168 13.60 10.40 -3.52
CA GLU A 168 13.71 9.07 -4.16
C GLU A 168 14.13 7.99 -3.16
N ALA A 169 15.04 8.30 -2.23
CA ALA A 169 15.44 7.38 -1.17
C ALA A 169 14.28 7.10 -0.18
N CYS A 170 13.48 8.11 0.16
CA CYS A 170 12.27 7.94 0.99
C CYS A 170 11.24 7.06 0.28
N VAL A 171 11.01 7.28 -1.01
CA VAL A 171 10.14 6.41 -1.82
C VAL A 171 10.65 4.98 -1.77
N ALA A 172 11.94 4.73 -2.03
CA ALA A 172 12.51 3.39 -1.97
C ALA A 172 12.35 2.74 -0.58
N LEU A 173 12.58 3.49 0.51
CA LEU A 173 12.42 3.01 1.88
C LEU A 173 10.97 2.66 2.23
N SER A 174 9.97 3.31 1.63
CA SER A 174 8.57 2.95 1.83
C SER A 174 8.22 1.56 1.29
N PHE A 175 9.06 1.00 0.41
CA PHE A 175 8.99 -0.36 -0.12
C PHE A 175 10.02 -1.31 0.52
N GLY A 176 10.59 -0.93 1.67
CA GLY A 176 11.46 -1.77 2.48
C GLY A 176 10.77 -2.29 3.72
N LYS A 177 11.09 -3.53 4.12
CA LYS A 177 10.62 -4.14 5.37
C LYS A 177 11.65 -5.13 5.89
N HIS A 178 11.66 -5.35 7.21
CA HIS A 178 12.57 -6.34 7.79
C HIS A 178 12.23 -7.75 7.28
N LYS A 179 13.24 -8.56 7.01
CA LYS A 179 13.10 -9.92 6.44
C LYS A 179 12.21 -10.87 7.25
N ASP A 180 12.07 -10.65 8.57
CA ASP A 180 11.22 -11.46 9.43
C ASP A 180 9.74 -11.39 9.03
N PHE A 181 9.35 -10.34 8.28
CA PHE A 181 7.99 -10.16 7.74
C PHE A 181 7.81 -10.74 6.33
N SER A 182 8.81 -11.41 5.77
CA SER A 182 8.77 -11.92 4.38
C SER A 182 7.60 -12.89 4.10
N ALA A 183 7.06 -13.53 5.14
CA ALA A 183 5.88 -14.40 5.02
C ALA A 183 4.60 -13.64 4.63
N GLU A 184 4.55 -12.31 4.79
CA GLU A 184 3.43 -11.48 4.35
C GLU A 184 3.38 -11.35 2.83
N ASN A 185 4.56 -11.45 2.17
CA ASN A 185 4.71 -11.32 0.71
C ASN A 185 3.91 -10.12 0.18
N GLU A 186 4.31 -8.93 0.65
CA GLU A 186 3.51 -7.71 0.52
C GLU A 186 3.76 -7.02 -0.81
N TRP A 187 2.69 -6.50 -1.40
CA TRP A 187 2.67 -5.50 -2.45
C TRP A 187 2.00 -4.24 -1.89
N ARG A 188 2.53 -3.07 -2.21
CA ARG A 188 2.14 -1.81 -1.57
C ARG A 188 1.83 -0.73 -2.59
N ILE A 189 0.89 0.16 -2.22
CA ILE A 189 0.70 1.47 -2.83
C ILE A 189 1.15 2.50 -1.80
N ALA A 190 2.01 3.43 -2.22
CA ALA A 190 2.46 4.55 -1.41
C ALA A 190 2.15 5.86 -2.13
N CYS A 191 1.54 6.81 -1.43
CA CYS A 191 1.31 8.17 -1.91
C CYS A 191 2.10 9.14 -1.06
N PHE A 192 2.80 10.06 -1.71
CA PHE A 192 3.55 11.14 -1.08
C PHE A 192 2.89 12.46 -1.47
N ASP A 193 2.43 13.22 -0.47
CA ASP A 193 1.71 14.49 -0.67
C ASP A 193 0.35 14.39 -1.39
N ASP A 194 -0.12 15.52 -1.95
CA ASP A 194 -1.38 15.61 -2.66
C ASP A 194 -1.21 15.14 -4.09
N ASP A 195 -1.69 13.93 -4.37
CA ASP A 195 -1.50 13.30 -5.66
C ASP A 195 -2.82 12.87 -6.32
N GLY A 196 -3.25 13.65 -7.30
CA GLY A 196 -4.37 13.33 -8.16
C GLY A 196 -5.74 13.25 -7.48
N ASP A 197 -6.78 13.02 -8.28
CA ASP A 197 -8.18 12.95 -7.80
C ASP A 197 -8.56 11.60 -7.18
N ILE A 198 -7.68 10.59 -7.27
CA ILE A 198 -7.92 9.26 -6.68
C ILE A 198 -7.70 9.24 -5.16
N TRP A 199 -7.02 10.25 -4.63
CA TRP A 199 -6.77 10.41 -3.20
C TRP A 199 -7.69 11.46 -2.59
N SER A 200 -8.24 11.17 -1.41
CA SER A 200 -8.97 12.21 -0.69
C SER A 200 -8.02 13.35 -0.33
N LYS A 201 -8.44 14.59 -0.61
CA LYS A 201 -7.65 15.80 -0.28
C LYS A 201 -7.58 16.08 1.22
N VAL A 202 -8.50 15.49 1.97
CA VAL A 202 -8.60 15.68 3.42
C VAL A 202 -8.04 14.46 4.13
N MET A 203 -7.13 14.71 5.07
CA MET A 203 -6.67 13.67 5.99
C MET A 203 -7.78 13.36 6.99
N GLU A 204 -8.23 12.12 6.98
CA GLU A 204 -9.26 11.61 7.88
C GLU A 204 -8.64 11.13 9.21
N LYS A 205 -9.46 11.08 10.24
CA LYS A 205 -9.04 10.66 11.57
C LYS A 205 -9.93 9.53 12.06
N GLY A 206 -9.30 8.47 12.55
CA GLY A 206 -9.99 7.34 13.14
C GLY A 206 -9.31 6.88 14.42
N VAL A 207 -9.91 5.88 15.06
CA VAL A 207 -9.30 5.16 16.16
C VAL A 207 -9.10 3.71 15.73
N ARG A 208 -7.88 3.22 15.82
CA ARG A 208 -7.52 1.85 15.48
C ARG A 208 -6.64 1.30 16.59
N TYR A 209 -6.98 0.15 17.13
CA TYR A 209 -6.27 -0.49 18.26
C TYR A 209 -6.06 0.45 19.46
N GLY A 210 -6.99 1.37 19.70
CA GLY A 210 -6.93 2.32 20.83
C GLY A 210 -6.03 3.53 20.60
N SER A 211 -5.42 3.66 19.41
CA SER A 211 -4.58 4.80 19.02
C SER A 211 -5.24 5.65 17.96
N LEU A 212 -4.85 6.92 17.88
CA LEU A 212 -5.24 7.79 16.78
C LEU A 212 -4.64 7.25 15.48
N TRP A 213 -5.50 7.08 14.47
CA TRP A 213 -5.10 6.64 13.15
C TRP A 213 -5.41 7.73 12.14
N LEU A 214 -4.39 8.17 11.43
CA LEU A 214 -4.47 9.16 10.38
C LEU A 214 -4.42 8.44 9.03
N TYR A 215 -5.36 8.76 8.13
CA TYR A 215 -5.44 8.11 6.83
C TYR A 215 -6.00 9.05 5.76
N ARG A 216 -5.76 8.67 4.51
CA ARG A 216 -6.46 9.18 3.33
C ARG A 216 -7.22 8.06 2.65
N GLU A 217 -8.27 8.40 1.95
CA GLU A 217 -8.98 7.45 1.11
C GLU A 217 -8.29 7.35 -0.25
N LEU A 218 -7.95 6.13 -0.64
CA LEU A 218 -7.58 5.76 -2.00
C LEU A 218 -8.83 5.24 -2.69
N ARG A 219 -9.29 5.94 -3.75
CA ARG A 219 -10.49 5.62 -4.52
C ARG A 219 -10.11 4.98 -5.83
N LEU A 220 -10.56 3.77 -6.05
CA LEU A 220 -10.24 2.95 -7.22
C LEU A 220 -11.50 2.56 -7.99
N PRO A 221 -11.42 2.37 -9.31
CA PRO A 221 -12.55 1.95 -10.11
C PRO A 221 -13.03 0.54 -9.72
N LYS A 222 -14.31 0.25 -9.95
CA LYS A 222 -14.96 -1.03 -9.62
C LYS A 222 -14.29 -2.21 -10.28
N GLU A 223 -13.75 -2.00 -11.47
CA GLU A 223 -13.06 -2.98 -12.29
C GLU A 223 -11.78 -3.52 -11.65
N CYS A 224 -11.23 -2.82 -10.64
CA CYS A 224 -10.11 -3.32 -9.86
C CYS A 224 -10.48 -4.57 -9.05
N LEU A 225 -11.75 -4.72 -8.62
CA LEU A 225 -12.20 -5.89 -7.86
C LEU A 225 -12.47 -7.06 -8.82
N THR A 226 -11.70 -8.12 -8.69
CA THR A 226 -11.79 -9.30 -9.55
C THR A 226 -12.50 -10.48 -8.87
N ALA A 227 -12.42 -10.58 -7.54
CA ALA A 227 -13.07 -11.61 -6.77
C ALA A 227 -13.09 -11.30 -5.26
N ILE A 228 -13.83 -12.10 -4.51
CA ILE A 228 -13.86 -12.06 -3.04
C ILE A 228 -13.70 -13.49 -2.49
N THR A 229 -12.80 -13.67 -1.52
CA THR A 229 -12.72 -14.94 -0.76
C THR A 229 -13.30 -14.74 0.65
N ILE A 230 -14.18 -15.65 1.07
CA ILE A 230 -14.81 -15.64 2.39
C ILE A 230 -14.20 -16.75 3.24
N ARG A 231 -13.79 -16.41 4.47
CA ARG A 231 -13.28 -17.35 5.45
C ARG A 231 -14.43 -17.90 6.31
N THR A 232 -14.91 -19.09 5.98
CA THR A 232 -15.90 -19.80 6.78
C THR A 232 -15.82 -21.31 6.59
N TYR A 233 -16.18 -22.06 7.63
CA TYR A 233 -16.31 -23.52 7.61
C TYR A 233 -17.73 -23.95 7.26
N ASP A 234 -18.70 -23.10 7.58
CA ASP A 234 -20.12 -23.35 7.40
C ASP A 234 -20.51 -23.09 5.94
N LYS A 235 -21.05 -24.13 5.29
CA LYS A 235 -21.48 -24.06 3.89
C LYS A 235 -22.76 -23.26 3.71
N GLU A 236 -23.68 -23.35 4.66
CA GLU A 236 -24.95 -22.64 4.61
C GLU A 236 -24.72 -21.14 4.85
N PHE A 237 -23.92 -20.81 5.86
CA PHE A 237 -23.48 -19.44 6.10
C PHE A 237 -22.77 -18.85 4.87
N PHE A 238 -21.86 -19.63 4.24
CA PHE A 238 -21.19 -19.20 3.02
C PHE A 238 -22.20 -18.89 1.90
N ALA A 239 -23.15 -19.79 1.65
CA ALA A 239 -24.15 -19.59 0.59
C ALA A 239 -24.98 -18.32 0.83
N ASN A 240 -25.47 -18.14 2.05
CA ASN A 240 -26.25 -16.96 2.44
C ASN A 240 -25.45 -15.65 2.29
N LEU A 241 -24.19 -15.65 2.71
CA LEU A 241 -23.33 -14.48 2.60
C LEU A 241 -22.97 -14.17 1.14
N CYS A 242 -22.74 -15.18 0.31
CA CYS A 242 -22.57 -15.00 -1.14
C CYS A 242 -23.77 -14.31 -1.79
N ASP A 243 -24.99 -14.70 -1.42
CA ASP A 243 -26.20 -14.09 -1.94
C ASP A 243 -26.30 -12.62 -1.52
N GLN A 244 -26.04 -12.31 -0.25
CA GLN A 244 -26.07 -10.94 0.25
C GLN A 244 -25.01 -10.05 -0.41
N ILE A 245 -23.78 -10.56 -0.54
CA ILE A 245 -22.69 -9.81 -1.21
C ILE A 245 -23.04 -9.62 -2.69
N SER A 246 -23.59 -10.63 -3.36
CA SER A 246 -23.98 -10.51 -4.77
C SER A 246 -25.08 -9.46 -5.00
N ILE A 247 -26.01 -9.33 -4.08
CA ILE A 247 -27.05 -8.26 -4.15
C ILE A 247 -26.36 -6.90 -4.11
N LEU A 248 -25.46 -6.67 -3.14
CA LEU A 248 -24.71 -5.42 -3.01
C LEU A 248 -23.89 -5.10 -4.27
N LEU A 249 -23.15 -6.10 -4.79
CA LEU A 249 -22.33 -5.93 -5.99
C LEU A 249 -23.17 -5.60 -7.23
N ASN A 250 -24.34 -6.24 -7.38
CA ASN A 250 -25.27 -5.95 -8.46
C ASN A 250 -25.91 -4.58 -8.32
N GLU A 251 -26.30 -4.17 -7.13
CA GLU A 251 -26.86 -2.85 -6.83
C GLU A 251 -25.91 -1.73 -7.25
N TYR A 252 -24.62 -1.90 -6.98
CA TYR A 252 -23.59 -0.94 -7.32
C TYR A 252 -22.93 -1.20 -8.68
N ALA A 253 -23.45 -2.13 -9.48
CA ALA A 253 -22.96 -2.48 -10.83
C ALA A 253 -21.46 -2.82 -10.87
N TYR A 254 -20.98 -3.64 -9.92
CA TYR A 254 -19.64 -4.21 -9.99
C TYR A 254 -19.55 -5.30 -11.07
N PRO A 255 -18.38 -5.46 -11.73
CA PRO A 255 -18.23 -6.41 -12.85
C PRO A 255 -18.17 -7.87 -12.40
N ILE A 256 -18.01 -8.15 -11.10
CA ILE A 256 -17.95 -9.50 -10.53
C ILE A 256 -19.33 -10.00 -10.12
N THR A 257 -19.48 -11.32 -10.16
CA THR A 257 -20.74 -12.03 -9.90
C THR A 257 -20.60 -12.99 -8.71
N LYS A 258 -21.69 -13.68 -8.35
CA LYS A 258 -21.66 -14.75 -7.34
C LYS A 258 -20.60 -15.84 -7.63
N ASN A 259 -20.28 -16.07 -8.91
CA ASN A 259 -19.29 -17.09 -9.31
C ASN A 259 -17.85 -16.66 -8.97
N ASP A 260 -17.62 -15.38 -8.71
CA ASP A 260 -16.33 -14.81 -8.36
C ASP A 260 -16.16 -14.68 -6.83
N ILE A 261 -17.10 -15.26 -6.05
CA ILE A 261 -17.05 -15.32 -4.60
C ILE A 261 -16.65 -16.74 -4.18
N TYR A 262 -15.49 -16.86 -3.56
CA TYR A 262 -14.88 -18.14 -3.20
C TYR A 262 -14.92 -18.37 -1.70
N ARG A 263 -14.89 -19.65 -1.32
CA ARG A 263 -14.65 -20.05 0.06
C ARG A 263 -13.17 -20.39 0.25
N THR A 264 -12.55 -19.92 1.35
CA THR A 264 -11.15 -20.24 1.65
C THR A 264 -10.91 -21.75 1.72
N LYS A 265 -9.75 -22.16 1.21
CA LYS A 265 -9.28 -23.57 1.31
C LYS A 265 -8.52 -23.79 2.63
N THR A 266 -7.94 -22.74 3.22
CA THR A 266 -7.14 -22.82 4.45
C THR A 266 -7.98 -22.91 5.72
N ALA A 267 -9.30 -22.76 5.62
CA ALA A 267 -10.22 -22.89 6.73
C ALA A 267 -10.23 -24.31 7.38
N GLN A 268 -9.51 -25.28 6.83
CA GLN A 268 -9.51 -26.68 7.31
C GLN A 268 -8.46 -26.98 8.39
N VAL A 269 -7.60 -26.03 8.75
CA VAL A 269 -6.56 -26.26 9.76
C VAL A 269 -6.97 -25.56 11.06
N ARG A 270 -7.43 -26.36 12.02
CA ARG A 270 -7.55 -25.99 13.44
C ARG A 270 -6.25 -26.22 14.17
#